data_05ca0fec761999a21cd9c7cc74b811f1
#
_entry.id   05ca0fec761999a21cd9c7cc74b811f1
#
_cell.length_a   1.000
_cell.length_b   1.000
_cell.length_c   1.000
_cell.angle_alpha   90.00
_cell.angle_beta   90.00
_cell.angle_gamma   90.00
#
_symmetry.space_group_name_H-M   'P 1'
#
loop_
_entity.id
_entity.type
_entity.pdbx_description
1 polymer ?
#
loop_
_entity_poly.entity_id
_entity_poly.type
_entity_poly.pdbx_seq_one_letter_code
_entity_poly.pdbx_strand_id
1 'polypeptide(L)'
;EGVVSEDEGYVCTGDNDGLWTGLYLGALCFEYACTKDPEVRAAAHRSLLAMIKLTEITGIEGFTARSIRYIDEAGYGTGVRHEWHHTADKDGNELEWLGETSSDEMVGHFYAYSNYFDLVADDEEKKLIASVVKKILDHILDNKFRLVDTDGVPTTWANWDPDLLNNDHKWIYEKGTNSLQILTFLKAGYHITGDKRYEDAFEYLIRDKHFAMNLMQYKILDGHLLHIDDNHDFLMISLLMRYVDDPKLRSVFAMGLTHHWDDEKAEHNAFFNFVYGACTGEQCDIETSVDELADYPMDQILWTLYNSWRDLDWDMRPTEVGMIPQLYHPLPAHERRINSCDSNRFIADSGIAGEAERLFTKSDDPTAFTMFPGT
;
A
#
# COMPACT_ATOMS: atom_id res chain seq x y z
N GLU A 1 15.65 2.82 -28.71
CA GLU A 1 14.63 1.76 -28.62
C GLU A 1 15.27 0.57 -27.94
N GLY A 2 14.87 0.30 -26.69
CA GLY A 2 15.33 -0.87 -25.94
C GLY A 2 14.68 -2.13 -26.52
N VAL A 3 15.49 -3.17 -26.75
CA VAL A 3 14.95 -4.49 -27.08
C VAL A 3 14.69 -5.20 -25.75
N VAL A 4 13.44 -5.54 -25.49
CA VAL A 4 13.09 -6.42 -24.38
C VAL A 4 13.57 -7.82 -24.74
N SER A 5 14.54 -8.35 -23.99
CA SER A 5 14.98 -9.73 -24.14
C SER A 5 14.03 -10.63 -23.36
N GLU A 6 13.26 -11.45 -24.04
CA GLU A 6 12.40 -12.45 -23.38
C GLU A 6 13.23 -13.57 -22.71
N ASP A 7 14.49 -13.71 -23.11
CA ASP A 7 15.38 -14.76 -22.60
C ASP A 7 16.09 -14.38 -21.27
N GLU A 8 15.97 -13.12 -20.84
CA GLU A 8 16.61 -12.62 -19.60
C GLU A 8 15.60 -12.26 -18.51
N GLY A 9 14.32 -12.48 -18.75
CA GLY A 9 13.28 -12.30 -17.77
C GLY A 9 13.32 -13.38 -16.68
N TYR A 10 13.24 -12.99 -15.43
CA TYR A 10 13.08 -13.90 -14.31
C TYR A 10 11.97 -13.42 -13.38
N VAL A 11 11.31 -14.35 -12.73
CA VAL A 11 10.37 -14.04 -11.66
C VAL A 11 11.16 -13.96 -10.36
N CYS A 12 11.06 -12.84 -9.68
CA CYS A 12 11.60 -12.71 -8.33
C CYS A 12 10.46 -12.50 -7.33
N THR A 13 10.65 -13.04 -6.15
CA THR A 13 9.78 -12.78 -5.02
C THR A 13 10.30 -11.57 -4.25
N GLY A 14 9.39 -10.68 -3.90
CA GLY A 14 9.70 -9.52 -3.06
C GLY A 14 9.29 -9.72 -1.60
N ASP A 15 9.51 -8.69 -0.80
CA ASP A 15 9.05 -8.68 0.59
C ASP A 15 7.55 -8.34 0.69
N ASN A 16 6.96 -7.77 -0.36
CA ASN A 16 5.61 -7.22 -0.36
C ASN A 16 4.76 -7.72 -1.53
N ASP A 17 4.87 -9.02 -1.85
CA ASP A 17 4.12 -9.59 -2.97
C ASP A 17 2.60 -9.53 -2.75
N GLY A 18 2.15 -9.63 -1.50
CA GLY A 18 0.74 -9.49 -1.14
C GLY A 18 0.24 -8.06 -1.39
N LEU A 19 1.02 -7.05 -1.04
CA LEU A 19 0.68 -5.66 -1.33
C LEU A 19 0.55 -5.43 -2.84
N TRP A 20 1.58 -5.75 -3.61
CA TRP A 20 1.61 -5.48 -5.05
C TRP A 20 0.57 -6.26 -5.83
N THR A 21 0.36 -7.54 -5.48
CA THR A 21 -0.72 -8.34 -6.06
C THR A 21 -2.09 -7.78 -5.69
N GLY A 22 -2.23 -7.28 -4.47
CA GLY A 22 -3.47 -6.62 -4.02
C GLY A 22 -3.79 -5.35 -4.80
N LEU A 23 -2.80 -4.53 -5.10
CA LEU A 23 -2.95 -3.34 -5.93
C LEU A 23 -3.34 -3.70 -7.37
N TYR A 24 -2.66 -4.68 -7.95
CA TYR A 24 -2.99 -5.18 -9.29
C TYR A 24 -4.42 -5.72 -9.34
N LEU A 25 -4.83 -6.49 -8.34
CA LEU A 25 -6.20 -6.99 -8.24
C LEU A 25 -7.21 -5.84 -8.14
N GLY A 26 -6.90 -4.81 -7.33
CA GLY A 26 -7.73 -3.61 -7.23
C GLY A 26 -7.91 -2.92 -8.58
N ALA A 27 -6.82 -2.75 -9.34
CA ALA A 27 -6.88 -2.17 -10.69
C ALA A 27 -7.78 -3.00 -11.63
N LEU A 28 -7.64 -4.32 -11.65
CA LEU A 28 -8.51 -5.22 -12.42
C LEU A 28 -9.98 -5.12 -11.99
N CYS A 29 -10.25 -4.92 -10.70
CA CYS A 29 -11.63 -4.73 -10.21
C CYS A 29 -12.26 -3.46 -10.78
N PHE A 30 -11.53 -2.34 -10.79
CA PHE A 30 -12.01 -1.09 -11.37
C PHE A 30 -12.16 -1.19 -12.89
N GLU A 31 -11.21 -1.80 -13.58
CA GLU A 31 -11.31 -2.04 -15.01
C GLU A 31 -12.53 -2.89 -15.36
N TYR A 32 -12.76 -3.99 -14.65
CA TYR A 32 -13.97 -4.80 -14.83
C TYR A 32 -15.24 -4.03 -14.51
N ALA A 33 -15.24 -3.21 -13.49
CA ALA A 33 -16.40 -2.38 -13.16
C ALA A 33 -16.80 -1.45 -14.31
N CYS A 34 -15.82 -0.94 -15.06
CA CYS A 34 -16.03 -0.05 -16.20
C CYS A 34 -16.33 -0.82 -17.50
N THR A 35 -15.60 -1.90 -17.79
CA THR A 35 -15.63 -2.56 -19.09
C THR A 35 -16.56 -3.76 -19.16
N LYS A 36 -16.73 -4.47 -18.04
CA LYS A 36 -17.39 -5.78 -17.94
C LYS A 36 -16.72 -6.86 -18.81
N ASP A 37 -15.44 -6.68 -19.12
CA ASP A 37 -14.68 -7.61 -19.91
C ASP A 37 -14.48 -8.96 -19.17
N PRO A 38 -14.90 -10.08 -19.75
CA PRO A 38 -14.74 -11.38 -19.12
C PRO A 38 -13.27 -11.83 -18.95
N GLU A 39 -12.35 -11.35 -19.77
CA GLU A 39 -10.91 -11.65 -19.63
C GLU A 39 -10.34 -10.93 -18.41
N VAL A 40 -10.71 -9.67 -18.20
CA VAL A 40 -10.36 -8.90 -17.01
C VAL A 40 -10.93 -9.57 -15.76
N ARG A 41 -12.19 -10.03 -15.80
CA ARG A 41 -12.78 -10.77 -14.67
C ARG A 41 -12.01 -12.06 -14.37
N ALA A 42 -11.61 -12.79 -15.41
CA ALA A 42 -10.84 -14.02 -15.23
C ALA A 42 -9.43 -13.74 -14.65
N ALA A 43 -8.79 -12.65 -15.06
CA ALA A 43 -7.53 -12.21 -14.48
C ALA A 43 -7.70 -11.82 -13.00
N ALA A 44 -8.72 -11.03 -12.67
CA ALA A 44 -9.05 -10.66 -11.30
C ALA A 44 -9.32 -11.89 -10.42
N HIS A 45 -10.04 -12.88 -10.93
CA HIS A 45 -10.29 -14.12 -10.18
C HIS A 45 -8.99 -14.90 -9.89
N ARG A 46 -8.08 -15.00 -10.87
CA ARG A 46 -6.78 -15.67 -10.63
C ARG A 46 -5.96 -14.93 -9.56
N SER A 47 -5.95 -13.60 -9.60
CA SER A 47 -5.25 -12.78 -8.60
C SER A 47 -5.89 -12.91 -7.21
N LEU A 48 -7.24 -12.99 -7.12
CA LEU A 48 -7.93 -13.29 -5.85
C LEU A 48 -7.47 -14.61 -5.25
N LEU A 49 -7.41 -15.68 -6.06
CA LEU A 49 -6.96 -16.98 -5.58
C LEU A 49 -5.49 -16.96 -5.13
N ALA A 50 -4.63 -16.18 -5.78
CA ALA A 50 -3.25 -15.98 -5.35
C ALA A 50 -3.19 -15.29 -3.98
N MET A 51 -3.97 -14.22 -3.77
CA MET A 51 -4.07 -13.55 -2.48
C MET A 51 -4.57 -14.48 -1.36
N ILE A 52 -5.58 -15.30 -1.65
CA ILE A 52 -6.09 -16.28 -0.68
C ILE A 52 -5.01 -17.32 -0.34
N LYS A 53 -4.24 -17.77 -1.33
CA LYS A 53 -3.16 -18.74 -1.13
C LYS A 53 -2.11 -18.23 -0.14
N LEU A 54 -1.79 -16.93 -0.12
CA LEU A 54 -0.89 -16.32 0.87
C LEU A 54 -1.38 -16.53 2.32
N THR A 55 -2.68 -16.53 2.55
CA THR A 55 -3.25 -16.81 3.88
C THR A 55 -3.31 -18.30 4.19
N GLU A 56 -3.61 -19.15 3.20
CA GLU A 56 -3.79 -20.59 3.42
C GLU A 56 -2.48 -21.36 3.59
N ILE A 57 -1.40 -20.88 2.95
CA ILE A 57 -0.10 -21.58 2.90
C ILE A 57 0.59 -21.67 4.26
N THR A 58 0.32 -20.73 5.15
CA THR A 58 1.00 -20.61 6.43
C THR A 58 0.64 -21.70 7.43
N GLY A 59 -0.54 -22.31 7.27
CA GLY A 59 -1.11 -23.25 8.22
C GLY A 59 -1.55 -22.63 9.55
N ILE A 60 -1.40 -21.31 9.72
CA ILE A 60 -1.88 -20.53 10.86
C ILE A 60 -3.19 -19.84 10.45
N GLU A 61 -4.26 -20.10 11.18
CA GLU A 61 -5.56 -19.53 10.83
C GLU A 61 -5.53 -18.01 10.90
N GLY A 62 -5.73 -17.37 9.73
CA GLY A 62 -5.78 -15.92 9.60
C GLY A 62 -4.43 -15.19 9.54
N PHE A 63 -3.32 -15.91 9.66
CA PHE A 63 -1.99 -15.34 9.38
C PHE A 63 -1.69 -15.41 7.88
N THR A 64 -1.08 -14.39 7.34
CA THR A 64 -0.83 -14.25 5.90
C THR A 64 0.66 -14.20 5.64
N ALA A 65 1.15 -14.99 4.68
CA ALA A 65 2.53 -14.91 4.22
C ALA A 65 2.77 -13.62 3.42
N ARG A 66 3.99 -13.12 3.45
CA ARG A 66 4.43 -12.02 2.57
C ARG A 66 4.55 -12.47 1.12
N SER A 67 5.14 -13.64 0.92
CA SER A 67 5.49 -14.16 -0.39
C SER A 67 5.50 -15.68 -0.39
N ILE A 68 5.39 -16.28 -1.57
CA ILE A 68 5.50 -17.73 -1.81
C ILE A 68 6.40 -17.96 -3.01
N ARG A 69 7.31 -18.94 -2.91
CA ARG A 69 8.14 -19.36 -4.04
C ARG A 69 8.34 -20.88 -4.06
N TYR A 70 8.68 -21.42 -5.21
CA TYR A 70 9.19 -22.79 -5.29
C TYR A 70 10.65 -22.85 -4.82
N ILE A 71 11.06 -23.98 -4.24
CA ILE A 71 12.43 -24.10 -3.71
C ILE A 71 13.48 -24.04 -4.81
N ASP A 72 13.17 -24.47 -6.01
CA ASP A 72 14.05 -24.38 -7.17
C ASP A 72 14.20 -22.94 -7.71
N GLU A 73 13.29 -22.03 -7.32
CA GLU A 73 13.39 -20.59 -7.55
C GLU A 73 14.19 -19.88 -6.46
N ALA A 74 14.56 -20.58 -5.39
CA ALA A 74 15.36 -20.04 -4.30
C ALA A 74 16.76 -19.61 -4.79
N GLY A 75 17.00 -18.34 -4.82
CA GLY A 75 18.21 -17.73 -5.40
C GLY A 75 17.87 -16.48 -6.18
N TYR A 76 16.65 -16.35 -6.57
CA TYR A 76 16.07 -15.13 -7.12
C TYR A 76 15.29 -14.43 -6.02
N GLY A 77 15.85 -13.39 -5.41
CA GLY A 77 15.15 -12.62 -4.39
C GLY A 77 16.00 -12.30 -3.18
N THR A 78 15.38 -11.95 -2.11
CA THR A 78 15.87 -11.25 -0.91
C THR A 78 16.94 -11.98 -0.05
N GLY A 79 17.61 -12.98 -0.56
CA GLY A 79 18.70 -13.65 0.16
C GLY A 79 18.23 -14.64 1.22
N VAL A 80 19.16 -15.09 2.07
CA VAL A 80 18.85 -16.02 3.16
C VAL A 80 18.23 -15.25 4.32
N ARG A 81 16.94 -15.45 4.54
CA ARG A 81 16.20 -14.89 5.68
C ARG A 81 15.70 -16.04 6.57
N HIS A 82 15.70 -15.83 7.86
CA HIS A 82 15.24 -16.81 8.83
C HIS A 82 13.72 -16.99 8.83
N GLU A 83 13.01 -16.06 8.22
CA GLU A 83 11.54 -16.03 8.14
C GLU A 83 10.96 -16.89 7.02
N TRP A 84 11.81 -17.55 6.20
CA TRP A 84 11.33 -18.50 5.20
C TRP A 84 10.96 -19.85 5.84
N HIS A 85 9.75 -20.29 5.60
CA HIS A 85 9.18 -21.53 6.11
C HIS A 85 8.92 -22.52 4.97
N HIS A 86 9.40 -23.76 5.13
CA HIS A 86 9.20 -24.80 4.16
C HIS A 86 7.82 -25.42 4.26
N THR A 87 7.21 -25.74 3.11
CA THR A 87 5.94 -26.46 2.99
C THR A 87 5.88 -27.20 1.65
N ALA A 88 4.78 -27.94 1.41
CA ALA A 88 4.52 -28.53 0.11
C ALA A 88 3.08 -28.27 -0.32
N ASP A 89 2.88 -28.10 -1.61
CA ASP A 89 1.53 -28.01 -2.15
C ASP A 89 0.85 -29.40 -2.22
N LYS A 90 -0.42 -29.39 -2.62
CA LYS A 90 -1.23 -30.61 -2.76
C LYS A 90 -0.70 -31.62 -3.78
N ASP A 91 0.14 -31.15 -4.71
CA ASP A 91 0.74 -31.97 -5.77
C ASP A 91 2.15 -32.47 -5.38
N GLY A 92 2.62 -32.10 -4.17
CA GLY A 92 3.90 -32.50 -3.60
C GLY A 92 5.09 -31.66 -4.05
N ASN A 93 4.86 -30.53 -4.70
CA ASN A 93 5.92 -29.58 -5.01
C ASN A 93 6.37 -28.87 -3.73
N GLU A 94 7.67 -28.78 -3.52
CA GLU A 94 8.25 -28.11 -2.36
C GLU A 94 8.22 -26.59 -2.56
N LEU A 95 7.68 -25.90 -1.57
CA LEU A 95 7.49 -24.46 -1.54
C LEU A 95 8.10 -23.87 -0.27
N GLU A 96 8.42 -22.61 -0.35
CA GLU A 96 8.70 -21.77 0.81
C GLU A 96 7.74 -20.59 0.85
N TRP A 97 7.38 -20.16 2.04
CA TRP A 97 6.66 -18.91 2.25
C TRP A 97 7.39 -18.02 3.27
N LEU A 98 7.30 -16.72 3.07
CA LEU A 98 7.96 -15.73 3.89
C LEU A 98 7.01 -15.25 5.00
N GLY A 99 7.47 -15.35 6.26
CA GLY A 99 6.80 -14.84 7.45
C GLY A 99 7.16 -13.37 7.74
N GLU A 100 7.08 -12.99 9.01
CA GLU A 100 7.32 -11.58 9.44
C GLU A 100 6.46 -10.56 8.68
N THR A 101 5.21 -10.91 8.46
CA THR A 101 4.27 -10.13 7.67
C THR A 101 4.05 -8.74 8.26
N SER A 102 4.11 -7.74 7.42
CA SER A 102 4.02 -6.34 7.80
C SER A 102 2.60 -5.78 7.63
N SER A 103 2.41 -4.56 8.10
CA SER A 103 1.13 -3.85 8.00
C SER A 103 0.74 -3.50 6.57
N ASP A 104 1.70 -3.18 5.71
CA ASP A 104 1.55 -2.89 4.30
C ASP A 104 1.02 -4.09 3.49
N GLU A 105 1.49 -5.30 3.79
CA GLU A 105 0.90 -6.52 3.22
C GLU A 105 -0.61 -6.57 3.47
N MET A 106 -1.03 -6.26 4.71
CA MET A 106 -2.45 -6.28 5.08
C MET A 106 -3.24 -5.18 4.38
N VAL A 107 -2.62 -4.03 4.07
CA VAL A 107 -3.22 -2.99 3.22
C VAL A 107 -3.59 -3.58 1.86
N GLY A 108 -2.67 -4.29 1.22
CA GLY A 108 -2.93 -4.97 -0.06
C GLY A 108 -4.10 -5.95 0.02
N HIS A 109 -4.11 -6.79 1.06
CA HIS A 109 -5.18 -7.77 1.26
C HIS A 109 -6.56 -7.11 1.43
N PHE A 110 -6.69 -6.14 2.32
CA PHE A 110 -7.98 -5.49 2.54
C PHE A 110 -8.42 -4.63 1.36
N TYR A 111 -7.48 -3.98 0.67
CA TYR A 111 -7.80 -3.25 -0.55
C TYR A 111 -8.33 -4.18 -1.64
N ALA A 112 -7.65 -5.28 -1.87
CA ALA A 112 -8.03 -6.29 -2.84
C ALA A 112 -9.40 -6.93 -2.54
N TYR A 113 -9.55 -7.48 -1.33
CA TYR A 113 -10.79 -8.17 -0.94
C TYR A 113 -12.00 -7.25 -0.97
N SER A 114 -11.86 -6.01 -0.50
CA SER A 114 -12.96 -5.03 -0.50
C SER A 114 -13.39 -4.66 -1.91
N ASN A 115 -12.46 -4.34 -2.79
CA ASN A 115 -12.79 -3.96 -4.16
C ASN A 115 -13.33 -5.16 -4.97
N TYR A 116 -12.76 -6.36 -4.78
CA TYR A 116 -13.29 -7.53 -5.46
C TYR A 116 -14.71 -7.89 -4.99
N PHE A 117 -14.95 -7.86 -3.68
CA PHE A 117 -16.27 -8.13 -3.09
C PHE A 117 -17.35 -7.21 -3.63
N ASP A 118 -17.04 -5.91 -3.75
CA ASP A 118 -18.01 -4.90 -4.16
C ASP A 118 -18.22 -4.85 -5.68
N LEU A 119 -17.18 -5.10 -6.48
CA LEU A 119 -17.19 -4.76 -7.91
C LEU A 119 -17.27 -5.99 -8.83
N VAL A 120 -16.79 -7.16 -8.37
CA VAL A 120 -16.56 -8.33 -9.22
C VAL A 120 -17.28 -9.58 -8.73
N ALA A 121 -17.28 -9.81 -7.42
CA ALA A 121 -17.63 -11.10 -6.82
C ALA A 121 -19.08 -11.54 -7.06
N ASP A 122 -19.26 -12.79 -7.43
CA ASP A 122 -20.52 -13.49 -7.31
C ASP A 122 -20.80 -13.96 -5.86
N ASP A 123 -21.94 -14.60 -5.63
CA ASP A 123 -22.38 -15.00 -4.29
C ASP A 123 -21.46 -16.04 -3.64
N GLU A 124 -20.83 -16.93 -4.42
CA GLU A 124 -19.90 -17.94 -3.89
C GLU A 124 -18.54 -17.32 -3.59
N GLU A 125 -18.05 -16.43 -4.45
CA GLU A 125 -16.84 -15.67 -4.23
C GLU A 125 -16.96 -14.74 -3.01
N LYS A 126 -18.13 -14.13 -2.81
CA LYS A 126 -18.44 -13.34 -1.60
C LYS A 126 -18.33 -14.16 -0.32
N LYS A 127 -18.83 -15.37 -0.32
CA LYS A 127 -18.70 -16.29 0.84
C LYS A 127 -17.25 -16.66 1.10
N LEU A 128 -16.49 -16.92 0.03
CA LEU A 128 -15.08 -17.26 0.11
C LEU A 128 -14.29 -16.09 0.73
N ILE A 129 -14.46 -14.87 0.21
CA ILE A 129 -13.81 -13.67 0.73
C ILE A 129 -14.21 -13.42 2.19
N ALA A 130 -15.50 -13.52 2.51
CA ALA A 130 -15.98 -13.36 3.88
C ALA A 130 -15.33 -14.35 4.85
N SER A 131 -15.13 -15.59 4.43
CA SER A 131 -14.44 -16.61 5.24
C SER A 131 -12.96 -16.23 5.50
N VAL A 132 -12.25 -15.75 4.48
CA VAL A 132 -10.84 -15.38 4.61
C VAL A 132 -10.68 -14.12 5.45
N VAL A 133 -11.45 -13.09 5.16
CA VAL A 133 -11.43 -11.81 5.92
C VAL A 133 -11.76 -12.05 7.39
N LYS A 134 -12.75 -12.93 7.66
CA LYS A 134 -13.07 -13.31 9.04
C LYS A 134 -11.88 -13.93 9.77
N LYS A 135 -11.20 -14.90 9.16
CA LYS A 135 -10.03 -15.54 9.78
C LYS A 135 -8.92 -14.54 10.09
N ILE A 136 -8.64 -13.63 9.14
CA ILE A 136 -7.61 -12.60 9.31
C ILE A 136 -7.95 -11.66 10.47
N LEU A 137 -9.17 -11.15 10.51
CA LEU A 137 -9.59 -10.23 11.56
C LEU A 137 -9.72 -10.90 12.93
N ASP A 138 -10.19 -12.13 12.97
CA ASP A 138 -10.22 -12.89 14.22
C ASP A 138 -8.80 -13.11 14.76
N HIS A 139 -7.83 -13.46 13.90
CA HIS A 139 -6.42 -13.56 14.29
C HIS A 139 -5.89 -12.24 14.85
N ILE A 140 -6.12 -11.12 14.18
CA ILE A 140 -5.68 -9.80 14.63
C ILE A 140 -6.30 -9.44 15.99
N LEU A 141 -7.60 -9.64 16.16
CA LEU A 141 -8.30 -9.29 17.39
C LEU A 141 -7.95 -10.21 18.57
N ASP A 142 -7.80 -11.52 18.32
CA ASP A 142 -7.43 -12.50 19.35
C ASP A 142 -5.99 -12.27 19.85
N ASN A 143 -5.13 -11.68 19.00
CA ASN A 143 -3.76 -11.33 19.32
C ASN A 143 -3.57 -9.85 19.67
N LYS A 144 -4.60 -9.19 20.22
CA LYS A 144 -4.53 -7.79 20.71
C LYS A 144 -4.12 -6.81 19.60
N PHE A 145 -4.78 -6.90 18.47
CA PHE A 145 -4.52 -6.06 17.29
C PHE A 145 -3.10 -6.21 16.70
N ARG A 146 -2.59 -7.43 16.65
CA ARG A 146 -1.28 -7.76 16.06
C ARG A 146 -1.35 -9.03 15.23
N LEU A 147 -0.44 -9.19 14.28
CA LEU A 147 -0.19 -10.48 13.65
C LEU A 147 0.83 -11.26 14.48
N VAL A 148 0.60 -12.56 14.65
CA VAL A 148 1.48 -13.47 15.39
C VAL A 148 1.88 -14.60 14.47
N ASP A 149 3.20 -14.78 14.31
CA ASP A 149 3.81 -15.77 13.44
C ASP A 149 3.95 -17.16 14.10
N THR A 150 4.59 -18.08 13.41
CA THR A 150 4.77 -19.50 13.81
C THR A 150 5.48 -19.67 15.16
N ASP A 151 6.31 -18.75 15.55
CA ASP A 151 7.04 -18.76 16.83
C ASP A 151 6.19 -18.29 18.03
N GLY A 152 4.95 -17.85 17.77
CA GLY A 152 4.06 -17.28 18.78
C GLY A 152 4.41 -15.84 19.18
N VAL A 153 5.28 -15.17 18.43
CA VAL A 153 5.70 -13.78 18.66
C VAL A 153 4.99 -12.86 17.65
N PRO A 154 4.55 -11.67 18.08
CA PRO A 154 4.04 -10.68 17.13
C PRO A 154 5.12 -10.28 16.12
N THR A 155 4.71 -10.13 14.85
CA THR A 155 5.58 -9.62 13.81
C THR A 155 6.00 -8.19 14.09
N THR A 156 7.12 -7.76 13.52
CA THR A 156 7.73 -6.47 13.82
C THR A 156 6.83 -5.30 13.45
N TRP A 157 6.20 -5.32 12.26
CA TRP A 157 5.54 -4.15 11.69
C TRP A 157 4.01 -4.21 11.70
N ALA A 158 3.41 -5.40 11.72
CA ALA A 158 1.95 -5.54 11.75
C ALA A 158 1.39 -5.36 13.17
N ASN A 159 1.47 -4.14 13.64
CA ASN A 159 1.06 -3.75 14.98
C ASN A 159 0.04 -2.62 14.95
N TRP A 160 -1.15 -2.91 15.43
CA TRP A 160 -2.26 -1.96 15.57
C TRP A 160 -2.73 -1.88 17.03
N ASP A 161 -1.93 -2.39 17.97
CA ASP A 161 -2.25 -2.37 19.41
C ASP A 161 -2.44 -0.93 19.89
N PRO A 162 -3.64 -0.56 20.37
CA PRO A 162 -3.96 0.81 20.72
C PRO A 162 -3.14 1.36 21.89
N ASP A 163 -2.66 0.50 22.77
CA ASP A 163 -1.82 0.94 23.87
C ASP A 163 -0.40 1.24 23.42
N LEU A 164 0.11 0.52 22.42
CA LEU A 164 1.40 0.81 21.81
C LEU A 164 1.32 2.05 20.93
N LEU A 165 0.38 2.10 19.99
CA LEU A 165 0.25 3.24 19.07
C LEU A 165 0.01 4.57 19.81
N ASN A 166 -0.75 4.55 20.89
CA ASN A 166 -1.04 5.78 21.62
C ASN A 166 0.02 6.19 22.66
N ASN A 167 0.78 5.24 23.20
CA ASN A 167 1.59 5.52 24.39
C ASN A 167 3.08 5.19 24.25
N ASP A 168 3.48 4.40 23.27
CA ASP A 168 4.89 4.09 23.05
C ASP A 168 5.48 5.00 21.97
N HIS A 169 6.48 5.79 22.34
CA HIS A 169 7.16 6.74 21.46
C HIS A 169 7.82 6.10 20.23
N LYS A 170 8.07 4.80 20.25
CA LYS A 170 8.61 4.07 19.09
C LYS A 170 7.61 4.01 17.93
N TRP A 171 6.32 4.12 18.24
CA TRP A 171 5.25 4.03 17.25
C TRP A 171 4.71 5.38 16.81
N ILE A 172 5.36 6.48 17.22
CA ILE A 172 4.85 7.83 16.98
C ILE A 172 4.75 8.13 15.46
N TYR A 173 5.67 7.60 14.67
CA TYR A 173 5.69 7.81 13.22
C TYR A 173 4.63 7.00 12.48
N GLU A 174 4.31 5.82 12.99
CA GLU A 174 3.33 4.89 12.40
C GLU A 174 1.92 5.08 12.96
N LYS A 175 1.77 5.94 13.95
CA LYS A 175 0.54 6.08 14.72
C LYS A 175 -0.66 6.41 13.86
N GLY A 176 -0.54 7.38 12.97
CA GLY A 176 -1.63 7.82 12.08
C GLY A 176 -1.98 6.71 11.07
N THR A 177 -1.00 6.29 10.29
CA THR A 177 -1.14 5.26 9.26
C THR A 177 -1.68 3.94 9.83
N ASN A 178 -1.10 3.41 10.89
CA ASN A 178 -1.58 2.15 11.47
C ASN A 178 -2.97 2.29 12.13
N SER A 179 -3.31 3.46 12.68
CA SER A 179 -4.68 3.72 13.13
C SER A 179 -5.68 3.73 11.98
N LEU A 180 -5.33 4.33 10.85
CA LEU A 180 -6.16 4.32 9.65
C LEU A 180 -6.34 2.90 9.12
N GLN A 181 -5.27 2.12 9.03
CA GLN A 181 -5.31 0.74 8.57
C GLN A 181 -6.31 -0.09 9.36
N ILE A 182 -6.16 -0.17 10.67
CA ILE A 182 -7.04 -1.03 11.49
C ILE A 182 -8.50 -0.57 11.48
N LEU A 183 -8.75 0.73 11.50
CA LEU A 183 -10.12 1.25 11.38
C LEU A 183 -10.74 0.83 10.03
N THR A 184 -9.97 0.89 8.97
CA THR A 184 -10.40 0.44 7.64
C THR A 184 -10.64 -1.05 7.60
N PHE A 185 -9.73 -1.86 8.12
CA PHE A 185 -9.86 -3.33 8.15
C PHE A 185 -11.12 -3.76 8.89
N LEU A 186 -11.42 -3.14 10.03
CA LEU A 186 -12.61 -3.44 10.82
C LEU A 186 -13.90 -3.05 10.10
N LYS A 187 -13.95 -1.88 9.47
CA LYS A 187 -15.14 -1.44 8.70
C LYS A 187 -15.35 -2.28 7.45
N ALA A 188 -14.28 -2.59 6.72
CA ALA A 188 -14.33 -3.52 5.59
C ALA A 188 -14.79 -4.92 6.05
N GLY A 189 -14.22 -5.42 7.14
CA GLY A 189 -14.60 -6.70 7.71
C GLY A 189 -16.08 -6.76 8.11
N TYR A 190 -16.59 -5.73 8.76
CA TYR A 190 -18.02 -5.66 9.08
C TYR A 190 -18.89 -5.61 7.82
N HIS A 191 -18.51 -4.83 6.81
CA HIS A 191 -19.21 -4.77 5.52
C HIS A 191 -19.24 -6.12 4.82
N ILE A 192 -18.11 -6.83 4.76
CA ILE A 192 -17.97 -8.11 4.05
C ILE A 192 -18.64 -9.26 4.79
N THR A 193 -18.54 -9.31 6.11
CA THR A 193 -18.95 -10.48 6.90
C THR A 193 -20.27 -10.29 7.65
N GLY A 194 -20.65 -9.06 7.94
CA GLY A 194 -21.77 -8.74 8.84
C GLY A 194 -21.49 -9.07 10.33
N ASP A 195 -20.27 -9.45 10.69
CA ASP A 195 -19.93 -9.83 12.07
C ASP A 195 -19.76 -8.57 12.94
N LYS A 196 -20.67 -8.42 13.91
CA LYS A 196 -20.68 -7.27 14.83
C LYS A 196 -19.41 -7.13 15.67
N ARG A 197 -18.64 -8.16 15.84
CA ARG A 197 -17.37 -8.09 16.57
C ARG A 197 -16.44 -7.01 15.99
N TYR A 198 -16.44 -6.87 14.67
CA TYR A 198 -15.59 -5.88 13.98
C TYR A 198 -16.12 -4.47 14.17
N GLU A 199 -17.44 -4.26 14.11
CA GLU A 199 -18.03 -2.98 14.40
C GLU A 199 -17.84 -2.57 15.86
N ASP A 200 -18.02 -3.51 16.80
CA ASP A 200 -17.80 -3.25 18.23
C ASP A 200 -16.32 -2.90 18.53
N ALA A 201 -15.37 -3.55 17.82
CA ALA A 201 -13.94 -3.22 17.90
C ALA A 201 -13.62 -1.84 17.28
N PHE A 202 -14.24 -1.50 16.15
CA PHE A 202 -14.13 -0.17 15.57
C PHE A 202 -14.62 0.91 16.55
N GLU A 203 -15.81 0.75 17.12
CA GLU A 203 -16.38 1.68 18.09
C GLU A 203 -15.48 1.83 19.34
N TYR A 204 -14.90 0.75 19.82
CA TYR A 204 -13.93 0.78 20.91
C TYR A 204 -12.69 1.63 20.56
N LEU A 205 -12.10 1.44 19.38
CA LEU A 205 -10.95 2.23 18.96
C LEU A 205 -11.30 3.72 18.79
N ILE A 206 -12.49 4.02 18.28
CA ILE A 206 -12.96 5.41 18.13
C ILE A 206 -13.23 6.06 19.50
N ARG A 207 -14.01 5.41 20.38
CA ARG A 207 -14.53 6.04 21.59
C ARG A 207 -13.58 5.98 22.77
N ASP A 208 -12.93 4.83 22.97
CA ASP A 208 -12.12 4.58 24.16
C ASP A 208 -10.63 4.82 23.89
N LYS A 209 -10.18 4.65 22.64
CA LYS A 209 -8.78 4.81 22.24
C LYS A 209 -8.52 6.04 21.37
N HIS A 210 -9.55 6.76 20.97
CA HIS A 210 -9.49 8.03 20.26
C HIS A 210 -8.76 7.99 18.91
N PHE A 211 -8.83 6.87 18.20
CA PHE A 211 -8.12 6.68 16.93
C PHE A 211 -8.52 7.67 15.84
N ALA A 212 -9.75 8.23 15.88
CA ALA A 212 -10.11 9.31 14.97
C ALA A 212 -9.20 10.54 15.09
N MET A 213 -8.64 10.78 16.29
CA MET A 213 -7.68 11.87 16.50
C MET A 213 -6.31 11.58 15.89
N ASN A 214 -5.94 10.29 15.81
CA ASN A 214 -4.69 9.90 15.17
C ASN A 214 -4.72 10.16 13.65
N LEU A 215 -5.92 10.10 13.04
CA LEU A 215 -6.12 10.37 11.62
C LEU A 215 -6.17 11.87 11.29
N MET A 216 -6.09 12.74 12.27
CA MET A 216 -5.95 14.18 11.98
C MET A 216 -4.57 14.54 11.43
N GLN A 217 -3.60 13.68 11.66
CA GLN A 217 -2.25 13.80 11.14
C GLN A 217 -1.67 12.41 10.91
N TYR A 218 -1.63 11.96 9.67
CA TYR A 218 -1.10 10.64 9.33
C TYR A 218 0.40 10.55 9.58
N LYS A 219 1.13 11.60 9.22
CA LYS A 219 2.57 11.73 9.45
C LYS A 219 2.84 12.82 10.50
N ILE A 220 3.59 12.50 11.53
CA ILE A 220 3.92 13.46 12.59
C ILE A 220 5.05 14.39 12.20
N LEU A 221 5.95 13.96 11.34
CA LEU A 221 6.99 14.81 10.80
C LEU A 221 6.55 15.37 9.44
N ASP A 222 6.10 16.61 9.45
CA ASP A 222 5.80 17.32 8.23
C ASP A 222 7.03 17.35 7.31
N GLY A 223 6.79 17.21 6.03
CA GLY A 223 7.83 17.26 5.03
C GLY A 223 8.52 15.93 4.76
N HIS A 224 8.19 14.88 5.48
CA HIS A 224 8.53 13.55 5.07
C HIS A 224 7.48 13.03 4.10
N LEU A 225 7.72 13.22 2.85
CA LEU A 225 6.97 12.53 1.81
C LEU A 225 7.57 11.14 1.66
N LEU A 226 7.01 10.20 2.36
CA LEU A 226 7.32 8.79 2.19
C LEU A 226 6.18 8.16 1.39
N HIS A 227 6.27 8.22 0.08
CA HIS A 227 5.18 7.85 -0.83
C HIS A 227 4.69 6.42 -0.67
N ILE A 228 5.52 5.53 -0.17
CA ILE A 228 5.10 4.17 0.17
C ILE A 228 3.99 4.23 1.23
N ASP A 229 4.21 4.98 2.31
CA ASP A 229 3.20 5.14 3.36
C ASP A 229 2.02 5.99 2.87
N ASP A 230 2.29 7.05 2.09
CA ASP A 230 1.25 7.91 1.53
C ASP A 230 0.30 7.09 0.64
N ASN A 231 0.81 6.17 -0.18
CA ASN A 231 -0.02 5.23 -0.93
C ASN A 231 -0.90 4.38 -0.01
N HIS A 232 -0.35 3.84 1.07
CA HIS A 232 -1.13 3.05 2.03
C HIS A 232 -2.26 3.88 2.64
N ASP A 233 -1.98 5.12 3.00
CA ASP A 233 -2.96 6.02 3.58
C ASP A 233 -4.09 6.34 2.58
N PHE A 234 -3.75 6.67 1.33
CA PHE A 234 -4.76 6.95 0.31
C PHE A 234 -5.58 5.71 -0.09
N LEU A 235 -4.96 4.52 -0.15
CA LEU A 235 -5.68 3.26 -0.35
C LEU A 235 -6.69 3.01 0.77
N MET A 236 -6.25 3.14 2.01
CA MET A 236 -7.07 2.83 3.18
C MET A 236 -8.17 3.86 3.41
N ILE A 237 -7.88 5.16 3.28
CA ILE A 237 -8.91 6.19 3.47
C ILE A 237 -10.02 6.08 2.42
N SER A 238 -9.68 5.67 1.20
CA SER A 238 -10.68 5.44 0.14
C SER A 238 -11.72 4.40 0.53
N LEU A 239 -11.29 3.34 1.21
CA LEU A 239 -12.16 2.29 1.73
C LEU A 239 -12.89 2.74 3.00
N LEU A 240 -12.19 3.36 3.94
CA LEU A 240 -12.79 3.83 5.18
C LEU A 240 -13.93 4.80 4.90
N MET A 241 -13.72 5.76 4.02
CA MET A 241 -14.74 6.72 3.60
C MET A 241 -15.91 6.08 2.84
N ARG A 242 -15.70 4.92 2.23
CA ARG A 242 -16.77 4.15 1.56
C ARG A 242 -17.69 3.46 2.58
N TYR A 243 -17.15 2.97 3.71
CA TYR A 243 -17.86 2.10 4.63
C TYR A 243 -18.29 2.79 5.94
N VAL A 244 -17.90 4.03 6.17
CA VAL A 244 -18.33 4.80 7.34
C VAL A 244 -19.51 5.69 6.96
N ASP A 245 -20.66 5.47 7.62
CA ASP A 245 -21.89 6.22 7.38
C ASP A 245 -22.06 7.42 8.32
N ASP A 246 -21.41 7.42 9.50
CA ASP A 246 -21.53 8.52 10.47
C ASP A 246 -20.96 9.82 9.89
N PRO A 247 -21.79 10.85 9.66
CA PRO A 247 -21.35 12.09 9.01
C PRO A 247 -20.33 12.88 9.86
N LYS A 248 -20.31 12.70 11.18
CA LYS A 248 -19.33 13.36 12.05
C LYS A 248 -17.96 12.73 11.90
N LEU A 249 -17.91 11.39 11.91
CA LEU A 249 -16.66 10.67 11.67
C LEU A 249 -16.13 10.94 10.25
N ARG A 250 -17.00 10.94 9.26
CA ARG A 250 -16.63 11.30 7.88
C ARG A 250 -16.01 12.69 7.81
N SER A 251 -16.57 13.66 8.53
CA SER A 251 -16.03 15.03 8.56
C SER A 251 -14.64 15.06 9.20
N VAL A 252 -14.40 14.31 10.27
CA VAL A 252 -13.08 14.22 10.90
C VAL A 252 -12.07 13.57 9.96
N PHE A 253 -12.45 12.46 9.33
CA PHE A 253 -11.57 11.76 8.39
C PHE A 253 -11.26 12.60 7.14
N ALA A 254 -12.25 13.34 6.62
CA ALA A 254 -12.05 14.26 5.52
C ALA A 254 -11.09 15.41 5.89
N MET A 255 -11.12 15.91 7.13
CA MET A 255 -10.16 16.92 7.59
C MET A 255 -8.72 16.37 7.59
N GLY A 256 -8.53 15.16 8.13
CA GLY A 256 -7.22 14.51 8.13
C GLY A 256 -6.72 14.24 6.70
N LEU A 257 -7.61 13.74 5.83
CA LEU A 257 -7.28 13.55 4.41
C LEU A 257 -6.91 14.87 3.72
N THR A 258 -7.65 15.95 4.00
CA THR A 258 -7.33 17.27 3.42
C THR A 258 -5.95 17.75 3.85
N HIS A 259 -5.63 17.58 5.14
CA HIS A 259 -4.32 17.94 5.66
C HIS A 259 -3.20 17.13 4.99
N HIS A 260 -3.40 15.83 4.85
CA HIS A 260 -2.44 14.95 4.18
C HIS A 260 -2.28 15.28 2.69
N TRP A 261 -3.41 15.47 1.98
CA TRP A 261 -3.39 15.84 0.57
C TRP A 261 -2.77 17.22 0.32
N ASP A 262 -2.93 18.17 1.25
CA ASP A 262 -2.30 19.50 1.16
C ASP A 262 -0.78 19.43 1.07
N ASP A 263 -0.17 18.40 1.67
CA ASP A 263 1.24 18.13 1.58
C ASP A 263 1.65 17.56 0.21
N GLU A 264 0.77 16.75 -0.40
CA GLU A 264 1.06 16.02 -1.63
C GLU A 264 0.59 16.71 -2.92
N LYS A 265 -0.36 17.63 -2.84
CA LYS A 265 -1.04 18.21 -4.01
C LYS A 265 -0.11 18.89 -5.02
N ALA A 266 1.03 19.42 -4.55
CA ALA A 266 2.02 20.07 -5.43
C ALA A 266 2.70 19.09 -6.40
N GLU A 267 2.56 17.79 -6.16
CA GLU A 267 3.12 16.75 -7.00
C GLU A 267 2.24 16.39 -8.19
N HIS A 268 1.00 16.83 -8.17
CA HIS A 268 0.00 16.54 -9.20
C HIS A 268 -0.22 15.02 -9.40
N ASN A 269 -0.03 14.21 -8.35
CA ASN A 269 -0.24 12.77 -8.43
C ASN A 269 -1.72 12.44 -8.68
N ALA A 270 -2.01 11.82 -9.80
CA ALA A 270 -3.37 11.53 -10.23
C ALA A 270 -4.13 10.63 -9.23
N PHE A 271 -3.46 9.65 -8.64
CA PHE A 271 -4.06 8.73 -7.69
C PHE A 271 -4.51 9.48 -6.41
N PHE A 272 -3.62 10.28 -5.81
CA PHE A 272 -3.93 11.05 -4.61
C PHE A 272 -5.05 12.07 -4.86
N ASN A 273 -4.98 12.76 -6.00
CA ASN A 273 -5.99 13.73 -6.39
C ASN A 273 -7.38 13.09 -6.55
N PHE A 274 -7.47 11.96 -7.25
CA PHE A 274 -8.75 11.29 -7.46
C PHE A 274 -9.33 10.71 -6.17
N VAL A 275 -8.49 10.15 -5.28
CA VAL A 275 -8.96 9.69 -3.96
C VAL A 275 -9.46 10.85 -3.13
N TYR A 276 -8.70 11.96 -3.08
CA TYR A 276 -9.12 13.16 -2.37
C TYR A 276 -10.49 13.68 -2.87
N GLY A 277 -10.60 13.89 -4.17
CA GLY A 277 -11.85 14.38 -4.78
C GLY A 277 -13.04 13.43 -4.56
N ALA A 278 -12.81 12.11 -4.68
CA ALA A 278 -13.86 11.11 -4.46
C ALA A 278 -14.33 11.05 -2.99
N CYS A 279 -13.43 11.24 -2.05
CA CYS A 279 -13.74 11.16 -0.62
C CYS A 279 -14.38 12.44 -0.07
N THR A 280 -13.95 13.61 -0.57
CA THR A 280 -14.36 14.92 -0.04
C THR A 280 -15.40 15.63 -0.88
N GLY A 281 -15.43 15.39 -2.19
CA GLY A 281 -16.22 16.14 -3.15
C GLY A 281 -15.61 17.51 -3.51
N GLU A 282 -14.41 17.80 -3.05
CA GLU A 282 -13.72 19.05 -3.29
C GLU A 282 -12.92 19.02 -4.61
N GLN A 283 -12.39 20.18 -5.00
CA GLN A 283 -11.53 20.30 -6.19
C GLN A 283 -10.23 19.52 -5.99
N CYS A 284 -9.83 18.74 -6.97
CA CYS A 284 -8.73 17.78 -6.86
C CYS A 284 -7.80 17.76 -8.09
N ASP A 285 -7.63 18.89 -8.78
CA ASP A 285 -6.70 19.00 -9.92
C ASP A 285 -6.91 17.95 -11.03
N ILE A 286 -8.17 17.77 -11.43
CA ILE A 286 -8.57 16.72 -12.39
C ILE A 286 -7.87 16.89 -13.75
N GLU A 287 -7.73 18.13 -14.22
CA GLU A 287 -7.20 18.40 -15.56
C GLU A 287 -5.75 17.94 -15.68
N THR A 288 -4.89 18.36 -14.76
CA THR A 288 -3.48 17.92 -14.71
C THR A 288 -3.37 16.42 -14.49
N SER A 289 -4.21 15.85 -13.62
CA SER A 289 -4.23 14.41 -13.36
C SER A 289 -4.58 13.57 -14.59
N VAL A 290 -5.51 14.06 -15.41
CA VAL A 290 -5.86 13.39 -16.68
C VAL A 290 -4.73 13.49 -17.69
N ASP A 291 -4.10 14.66 -17.80
CA ASP A 291 -2.97 14.85 -18.70
C ASP A 291 -1.79 13.95 -18.31
N GLU A 292 -1.51 13.83 -17.02
CA GLU A 292 -0.47 12.94 -16.52
C GLU A 292 -0.73 11.47 -16.81
N LEU A 293 -1.96 11.00 -16.64
CA LEU A 293 -2.32 9.63 -17.00
C LEU A 293 -2.23 9.39 -18.50
N ALA A 294 -2.59 10.38 -19.33
CA ALA A 294 -2.50 10.28 -20.78
C ALA A 294 -1.04 10.19 -21.25
N ASP A 295 -0.15 10.89 -20.58
CA ASP A 295 1.27 10.95 -20.89
C ASP A 295 2.11 9.89 -20.16
N TYR A 296 1.49 9.06 -19.31
CA TYR A 296 2.21 8.06 -18.53
C TYR A 296 3.00 7.11 -19.42
N PRO A 297 4.30 6.91 -19.16
CA PRO A 297 5.13 6.07 -20.02
C PRO A 297 4.80 4.59 -19.84
N MET A 298 4.17 4.00 -20.86
CA MET A 298 3.77 2.57 -20.85
C MET A 298 4.90 1.62 -21.27
N ASP A 299 6.06 2.13 -21.63
CA ASP A 299 7.21 1.34 -22.06
C ASP A 299 7.91 0.59 -20.92
N GLN A 300 7.65 0.98 -19.67
CA GLN A 300 8.19 0.37 -18.45
C GLN A 300 9.71 0.13 -18.49
N ILE A 301 10.43 0.99 -19.20
CA ILE A 301 11.88 0.90 -19.34
C ILE A 301 12.52 1.44 -18.06
N LEU A 302 13.49 0.71 -17.54
CA LEU A 302 14.33 1.19 -16.45
C LEU A 302 15.17 2.38 -16.93
N TRP A 303 14.98 3.53 -16.31
CA TRP A 303 15.64 4.75 -16.71
C TRP A 303 16.81 5.11 -15.80
N THR A 304 17.89 5.52 -16.43
CA THR A 304 18.97 6.22 -15.74
C THR A 304 18.80 7.72 -15.98
N LEU A 305 18.66 8.48 -14.92
CA LEU A 305 18.46 9.92 -15.00
C LEU A 305 19.79 10.65 -15.07
N TYR A 306 20.16 11.12 -16.23
CA TYR A 306 21.37 11.92 -16.42
C TYR A 306 21.07 13.38 -16.17
N ASN A 307 21.53 13.93 -15.04
CA ASN A 307 21.53 15.37 -14.79
C ASN A 307 20.20 16.12 -14.93
N SER A 308 19.10 15.43 -15.15
CA SER A 308 17.78 16.08 -15.28
C SER A 308 17.36 16.82 -14.02
N TRP A 309 17.87 16.41 -12.88
CA TRP A 309 17.66 17.07 -11.60
C TRP A 309 18.27 18.48 -11.50
N ARG A 310 19.20 18.86 -12.38
CA ARG A 310 19.82 20.19 -12.36
C ARG A 310 18.88 21.32 -12.72
N ASP A 311 17.86 21.00 -13.49
CA ASP A 311 16.88 21.95 -13.99
C ASP A 311 15.61 21.97 -13.11
N LEU A 312 15.64 21.29 -11.98
CA LEU A 312 14.51 21.23 -11.06
C LEU A 312 14.59 22.35 -10.03
N ASP A 313 13.49 23.01 -9.84
CA ASP A 313 13.30 23.94 -8.73
C ASP A 313 12.99 23.15 -7.46
N TRP A 314 13.74 23.47 -6.43
CA TRP A 314 13.51 22.94 -5.10
C TRP A 314 12.93 24.02 -4.21
N ASP A 315 11.87 23.68 -3.51
CA ASP A 315 11.37 24.47 -2.42
C ASP A 315 11.85 23.91 -1.07
N MET A 316 11.86 24.75 -0.07
CA MET A 316 12.23 24.36 1.29
C MET A 316 11.01 24.50 2.18
N ARG A 317 10.46 23.37 2.61
CA ARG A 317 9.29 23.38 3.49
C ARG A 317 9.71 23.43 4.96
N PRO A 318 9.17 24.38 5.75
CA PRO A 318 9.40 24.37 7.19
C PRO A 318 8.72 23.19 7.84
N THR A 319 9.41 22.56 8.76
CA THR A 319 8.90 21.47 9.59
C THR A 319 9.29 21.67 11.03
N GLU A 320 8.76 20.86 11.92
CA GLU A 320 9.15 20.87 13.35
C GLU A 320 10.62 20.52 13.58
N VAL A 321 11.24 19.82 12.64
CA VAL A 321 12.66 19.44 12.73
C VAL A 321 13.58 20.31 11.87
N GLY A 322 13.03 21.29 11.16
CA GLY A 322 13.82 22.20 10.33
C GLY A 322 13.22 22.47 8.95
N MET A 323 14.08 22.69 7.98
CA MET A 323 13.71 22.89 6.58
C MET A 323 14.07 21.66 5.77
N ILE A 324 13.09 21.09 5.09
CA ILE A 324 13.26 19.90 4.25
C ILE A 324 13.14 20.29 2.79
N PRO A 325 14.11 19.91 1.93
CA PRO A 325 13.99 20.13 0.50
C PRO A 325 12.84 19.30 -0.07
N GLN A 326 12.07 19.92 -0.93
CA GLN A 326 10.96 19.26 -1.61
C GLN A 326 10.98 19.66 -3.08
N LEU A 327 10.70 18.71 -3.96
CA LEU A 327 10.51 19.05 -5.37
C LEU A 327 9.21 19.82 -5.53
N TYR A 328 9.32 21.04 -6.01
CA TYR A 328 8.18 21.94 -6.16
C TYR A 328 7.58 21.88 -7.57
N HIS A 329 8.43 21.79 -8.57
CA HIS A 329 8.01 21.73 -9.96
C HIS A 329 8.43 20.39 -10.57
N PRO A 330 7.52 19.40 -10.62
CA PRO A 330 7.80 18.13 -11.26
C PRO A 330 8.05 18.34 -12.76
N LEU A 331 8.81 17.44 -13.36
CA LEU A 331 8.95 17.40 -14.80
C LEU A 331 7.59 17.22 -15.48
N PRO A 332 7.42 17.66 -16.73
CA PRO A 332 6.26 17.30 -17.53
C PRO A 332 6.05 15.79 -17.55
N ALA A 333 4.81 15.33 -17.58
CA ALA A 333 4.47 13.92 -17.45
C ALA A 333 5.22 13.01 -18.43
N HIS A 334 5.35 13.44 -19.69
CA HIS A 334 6.05 12.69 -20.73
C HIS A 334 7.58 12.57 -20.52
N GLU A 335 8.14 13.37 -19.64
CA GLU A 335 9.57 13.32 -19.26
C GLU A 335 9.81 12.49 -18.00
N ARG A 336 8.74 12.12 -17.30
CA ARG A 336 8.82 11.31 -16.10
C ARG A 336 8.91 9.84 -16.47
N ARG A 337 9.88 9.17 -15.92
CA ARG A 337 10.12 7.76 -16.14
C ARG A 337 10.23 7.09 -14.79
N ILE A 338 9.12 6.60 -14.31
CA ILE A 338 9.01 6.12 -12.95
C ILE A 338 8.56 4.67 -12.95
N ASN A 339 9.24 3.87 -12.14
CA ASN A 339 8.88 2.47 -11.93
C ASN A 339 7.88 2.28 -10.81
N SER A 340 7.55 3.33 -10.08
CA SER A 340 6.69 3.24 -8.94
C SER A 340 5.32 3.78 -9.30
N CYS A 341 4.30 3.12 -8.79
CA CYS A 341 2.91 3.57 -8.91
C CYS A 341 2.66 4.91 -8.20
N ASP A 342 3.64 5.40 -7.46
CA ASP A 342 3.49 6.53 -6.57
C ASP A 342 3.67 7.82 -7.23
N SER A 343 4.30 7.86 -8.35
CA SER A 343 4.75 9.16 -8.67
C SER A 343 4.77 9.42 -10.11
N ASN A 344 4.10 10.38 -10.39
CA ASN A 344 4.36 11.29 -11.42
C ASN A 344 5.65 12.09 -11.18
N ARG A 345 6.41 11.74 -10.15
CA ARG A 345 7.72 12.28 -9.89
C ARG A 345 8.78 11.42 -10.52
N PHE A 346 9.79 12.08 -10.96
CA PHE A 346 10.96 11.37 -11.39
C PHE A 346 12.01 11.22 -10.27
N ILE A 347 11.74 11.73 -9.12
CA ILE A 347 12.55 11.52 -7.93
C ILE A 347 11.96 10.37 -7.15
N ALA A 348 12.83 9.51 -6.70
CA ALA A 348 12.42 8.47 -5.80
C ALA A 348 11.66 9.06 -4.62
N ASP A 349 10.66 8.49 -4.39
CA ASP A 349 9.59 8.44 -3.47
C ASP A 349 9.91 8.64 -2.00
N SER A 350 11.12 8.63 -1.58
CA SER A 350 11.42 9.00 -0.23
C SER A 350 11.59 10.50 -0.14
N GLY A 351 10.60 11.20 0.23
CA GLY A 351 10.71 12.60 0.63
C GLY A 351 11.60 12.84 1.85
N ILE A 352 12.37 11.83 2.27
CA ILE A 352 13.36 11.96 3.33
C ILE A 352 14.53 12.79 2.78
N ALA A 353 14.79 13.94 3.38
CA ALA A 353 15.86 14.87 2.96
C ALA A 353 17.21 14.17 2.78
N GLY A 354 17.55 13.20 3.62
CA GLY A 354 18.79 12.42 3.51
C GLY A 354 18.84 11.51 2.27
N GLU A 355 17.72 11.01 1.78
CA GLU A 355 17.69 10.24 0.54
C GLU A 355 17.64 11.14 -0.68
N ALA A 356 16.90 12.23 -0.63
CA ALA A 356 16.97 13.27 -1.65
C ALA A 356 18.39 13.81 -1.78
N GLU A 357 19.07 14.08 -0.68
CA GLU A 357 20.46 14.51 -0.68
C GLU A 357 21.40 13.43 -1.25
N ARG A 358 21.17 12.17 -0.94
CA ARG A 358 21.91 11.04 -1.53
C ARG A 358 21.66 10.91 -3.03
N LEU A 359 20.45 11.13 -3.46
CA LEU A 359 20.05 11.10 -4.87
C LEU A 359 20.66 12.27 -5.66
N PHE A 360 20.93 13.40 -5.00
CA PHE A 360 21.47 14.60 -5.60
C PHE A 360 22.95 14.87 -5.28
N THR A 361 23.61 14.00 -4.50
CA THR A 361 25.06 14.10 -4.38
C THR A 361 25.68 13.88 -5.74
N LYS A 362 26.49 14.87 -6.15
CA LYS A 362 27.30 14.80 -7.35
C LYS A 362 28.12 13.52 -7.34
N SER A 363 27.68 12.55 -8.09
CA SER A 363 28.56 11.50 -8.57
C SER A 363 29.18 12.00 -9.87
N ASP A 364 30.49 11.93 -9.98
CA ASP A 364 31.17 12.15 -11.27
C ASP A 364 30.92 10.97 -12.23
N ASP A 365 30.27 9.90 -11.73
CA ASP A 365 29.81 8.77 -12.51
C ASP A 365 28.37 9.05 -13.03
N PRO A 366 28.19 9.30 -14.30
CA PRO A 366 26.88 9.55 -14.87
C PRO A 366 25.95 8.33 -14.84
N THR A 367 26.49 7.14 -14.47
CA THR A 367 25.72 5.90 -14.36
C THR A 367 25.31 5.59 -12.90
N ALA A 368 25.77 6.39 -11.95
CA ALA A 368 25.52 6.15 -10.53
C ALA A 368 24.07 6.42 -10.10
N PHE A 369 23.24 6.84 -11.02
CA PHE A 369 21.85 7.15 -10.79
C PHE A 369 20.96 6.13 -11.48
N THR A 370 20.79 5.01 -10.87
CA THR A 370 19.68 4.11 -11.15
C THR A 370 18.51 4.56 -10.29
N MET A 371 17.42 4.97 -10.93
CA MET A 371 16.13 4.96 -10.24
C MET A 371 15.86 3.52 -9.82
N PHE A 372 15.60 3.35 -8.55
CA PHE A 372 15.47 2.05 -7.96
C PHE A 372 14.48 1.19 -8.70
N PRO A 373 14.88 0.01 -9.13
CA PRO A 373 13.96 -1.09 -9.08
C PRO A 373 13.54 -1.19 -7.61
N GLY A 374 12.26 -1.23 -7.36
CA GLY A 374 11.75 -1.42 -6.02
C GLY A 374 12.53 -2.53 -5.32
N THR A 375 13.18 -2.18 -4.24
CA THR A 375 13.77 -3.14 -3.33
C THR A 375 12.71 -3.59 -2.37
#